data_29f5a40078c2fcbc0926e71d3d6b0d17
#
_entry.id   29f5a40078c2fcbc0926e71d3d6b0d17
#
_cell.length_a   1.000
_cell.length_b   1.000
_cell.length_c   1.000
_cell.angle_alpha   90.00
_cell.angle_beta   90.00
_cell.angle_gamma   90.00
#
_symmetry.space_group_name_H-M   'P 1'
#
loop_
_entity.id
_entity.type
_entity.pdbx_description
1 polymer ?
#
loop_
_entity_poly.entity_id
_entity_poly.type
_entity_poly.pdbx_seq_one_letter_code
_entity_poly.pdbx_strand_id
1 'polypeptide(L)'
;RRQRQMCIRDRLYTDLMNGVSHMIPFITGGGILIALSYFLDRGNAGAEMFGRGTSLAMLVRTIGNTSFNLMYVVLAGFIAMSVGDLPALVAGMAGGMLAIQGTSLAPQAEWVSSGFWGAMIAGFAAGLVVKLLRTAFKRLPSALVHIKTVLLYPVASLAVVGFMMVFLVNAPLGRFNTWIYQLLASMQGGSRVVMAAVLGALMAVDFGGPINKAAYLFGTVALAGGQEEFMAAVMAGGMVPPLGVALAGTLFPERFTTKERHTAMTNYLMGACFITEGVVPFVLRDPLHVIPSCMAGASLAAALSLSLIHISEPTRRSYI
;
A
#
# COMPACT_ATOMS: atom_id res chain seq x y z
N ARG A 1 33.11 20.93 14.70
CA ARG A 1 32.04 19.91 14.42
C ARG A 1 30.75 20.65 14.10
N ARG A 2 30.53 21.04 12.83
CA ARG A 2 29.22 21.50 12.35
C ARG A 2 28.29 20.28 12.34
N GLN A 3 27.44 20.13 13.35
CA GLN A 3 26.25 19.32 13.23
C GLN A 3 25.41 19.92 12.09
N ARG A 4 25.36 19.24 10.93
CA ARG A 4 24.41 19.59 9.88
C ARG A 4 23.03 19.56 10.56
N GLN A 5 22.38 20.70 10.67
CA GLN A 5 20.94 20.74 10.95
C GLN A 5 20.29 20.06 9.75
N MET A 6 19.88 18.83 9.95
CA MET A 6 19.13 18.10 8.94
C MET A 6 17.84 18.88 8.67
N CYS A 7 17.59 19.25 7.42
CA CYS A 7 16.34 19.94 7.05
C CYS A 7 15.14 19.10 7.49
N ILE A 8 14.01 19.74 7.81
CA ILE A 8 12.78 19.04 8.23
C ILE A 8 12.39 17.98 7.19
N ARG A 9 12.56 18.30 5.89
CA ARG A 9 12.33 17.37 4.79
C ARG A 9 13.18 16.10 4.88
N ASP A 10 14.48 16.25 5.23
CA ASP A 10 15.40 15.12 5.32
C ASP A 10 15.07 14.21 6.51
N ARG A 11 14.55 14.79 7.60
CA ARG A 11 14.06 14.02 8.76
C ARG A 11 12.79 13.24 8.41
N LEU A 12 11.79 13.90 7.82
CA LEU A 12 10.55 13.25 7.41
C LEU A 12 10.85 12.08 6.44
N TYR A 13 11.75 12.31 5.49
CA TYR A 13 12.20 11.25 4.57
C TYR A 13 12.86 10.08 5.33
N THR A 14 13.76 10.37 6.26
CA THR A 14 14.45 9.33 7.04
C THR A 14 13.49 8.54 7.91
N ASP A 15 12.56 9.21 8.59
CA ASP A 15 11.55 8.59 9.44
C ASP A 15 10.61 7.68 8.61
N LEU A 16 10.16 8.17 7.44
CA LEU A 16 9.34 7.40 6.52
C LEU A 16 10.10 6.18 5.98
N MET A 17 11.36 6.36 5.55
CA MET A 17 12.21 5.27 5.04
C MET A 17 12.50 4.20 6.09
N ASN A 18 12.55 4.58 7.36
CA ASN A 18 12.67 3.61 8.45
C ASN A 18 11.42 2.70 8.49
N GLY A 19 10.22 3.27 8.44
CA GLY A 19 8.97 2.49 8.36
C GLY A 19 8.90 1.61 7.13
N VAL A 20 9.20 2.17 5.94
CA VAL A 20 9.18 1.45 4.67
C VAL A 20 10.17 0.27 4.66
N SER A 21 11.39 0.47 5.16
CA SER A 21 12.40 -0.60 5.19
C SER A 21 11.98 -1.80 6.05
N HIS A 22 11.27 -1.56 7.15
CA HIS A 22 10.77 -2.63 8.01
C HIS A 22 9.50 -3.30 7.48
N MET A 23 8.71 -2.61 6.65
CA MET A 23 7.51 -3.19 6.06
C MET A 23 7.80 -4.09 4.85
N ILE A 24 8.91 -3.86 4.11
CA ILE A 24 9.24 -4.60 2.87
C ILE A 24 9.24 -6.13 3.06
N PRO A 25 9.84 -6.72 4.10
CA PRO A 25 9.82 -8.18 4.29
C PRO A 25 8.41 -8.77 4.43
N PHE A 26 7.48 -8.02 5.05
CA PHE A 26 6.08 -8.45 5.21
C PHE A 26 5.33 -8.44 3.89
N ILE A 27 5.58 -7.43 3.04
CA ILE A 27 5.03 -7.34 1.68
C ILE A 27 5.56 -8.49 0.84
N THR A 28 6.89 -8.65 0.79
CA THR A 28 7.53 -9.64 -0.07
C THR A 28 7.10 -11.06 0.33
N GLY A 29 7.21 -11.40 1.62
CA GLY A 29 6.81 -12.73 2.11
C GLY A 29 5.31 -12.99 1.93
N GLY A 30 4.47 -12.03 2.32
CA GLY A 30 3.02 -12.12 2.18
C GLY A 30 2.58 -12.24 0.72
N GLY A 31 3.13 -11.39 -0.15
CA GLY A 31 2.81 -11.37 -1.59
C GLY A 31 3.23 -12.65 -2.31
N ILE A 32 4.41 -13.21 -2.00
CA ILE A 32 4.85 -14.50 -2.55
C ILE A 32 3.90 -15.63 -2.14
N LEU A 33 3.48 -15.68 -0.87
CA LEU A 33 2.53 -16.68 -0.41
C LEU A 33 1.16 -16.53 -1.05
N ILE A 34 0.67 -15.30 -1.24
CA ILE A 34 -0.57 -15.02 -1.98
C ILE A 34 -0.44 -15.50 -3.43
N ALA A 35 0.65 -15.18 -4.12
CA ALA A 35 0.90 -15.65 -5.49
C ALA A 35 0.97 -17.18 -5.56
N LEU A 36 1.64 -17.81 -4.60
CA LEU A 36 1.73 -19.28 -4.49
C LEU A 36 0.35 -19.91 -4.30
N SER A 37 -0.57 -19.28 -3.57
CA SER A 37 -1.93 -19.79 -3.39
C SER A 37 -2.70 -19.91 -4.71
N TYR A 38 -2.53 -18.95 -5.62
CA TYR A 38 -3.11 -19.03 -6.96
C TYR A 38 -2.49 -20.14 -7.79
N PHE A 39 -1.17 -20.34 -7.69
CA PHE A 39 -0.49 -21.41 -8.39
C PHE A 39 -0.93 -22.81 -7.90
N LEU A 40 -1.12 -22.96 -6.59
CA LEU A 40 -1.61 -24.21 -5.98
C LEU A 40 -3.07 -24.51 -6.35
N ASP A 41 -3.84 -23.48 -6.67
CA ASP A 41 -5.26 -23.58 -7.01
C ASP A 41 -5.53 -23.50 -8.52
N ARG A 42 -4.50 -23.64 -9.37
CA ARG A 42 -4.61 -23.49 -10.84
C ARG A 42 -5.68 -24.37 -11.49
N GLY A 43 -6.03 -25.50 -10.87
CA GLY A 43 -7.10 -26.38 -11.35
C GLY A 43 -8.51 -25.77 -11.26
N ASN A 44 -8.67 -24.71 -10.44
CA ASN A 44 -9.90 -23.96 -10.24
C ASN A 44 -9.84 -22.57 -10.90
N ALA A 45 -8.95 -22.39 -11.87
CA ALA A 45 -8.84 -21.13 -12.60
C ALA A 45 -10.18 -20.79 -13.27
N GLY A 46 -10.66 -19.55 -13.06
CA GLY A 46 -11.98 -19.11 -13.51
C GLY A 46 -13.13 -19.34 -12.54
N ALA A 47 -12.91 -20.04 -11.41
CA ALA A 47 -13.90 -20.14 -10.36
C ALA A 47 -13.90 -18.89 -9.45
N GLU A 48 -15.07 -18.54 -8.91
CA GLU A 48 -15.25 -17.37 -8.02
C GLU A 48 -14.31 -17.41 -6.80
N MET A 49 -13.93 -18.60 -6.34
CA MET A 49 -13.03 -18.82 -5.21
C MET A 49 -11.58 -19.13 -5.63
N PHE A 50 -11.13 -18.72 -6.81
CA PHE A 50 -9.77 -18.96 -7.28
C PHE A 50 -8.69 -18.47 -6.29
N GLY A 51 -7.75 -19.35 -5.98
CA GLY A 51 -6.74 -19.16 -4.92
C GLY A 51 -7.22 -19.52 -3.51
N ARG A 52 -8.46 -20.06 -3.37
CA ARG A 52 -9.06 -20.55 -2.12
C ARG A 52 -9.81 -21.86 -2.31
N GLY A 53 -9.86 -22.41 -3.51
CA GLY A 53 -10.66 -23.60 -3.84
C GLY A 53 -10.14 -24.88 -3.23
N THR A 54 -8.83 -24.98 -2.92
CA THR A 54 -8.24 -26.10 -2.19
C THR A 54 -7.86 -25.70 -0.76
N SER A 55 -7.92 -26.65 0.17
CA SER A 55 -7.57 -26.41 1.59
C SER A 55 -6.14 -25.88 1.75
N LEU A 56 -5.20 -26.38 0.95
CA LEU A 56 -3.82 -25.93 0.97
C LEU A 56 -3.66 -24.51 0.43
N ALA A 57 -4.31 -24.19 -0.69
CA ALA A 57 -4.30 -22.84 -1.24
C ALA A 57 -4.91 -21.82 -0.26
N MET A 58 -6.04 -22.18 0.37
CA MET A 58 -6.68 -21.36 1.38
C MET A 58 -5.77 -21.10 2.59
N LEU A 59 -5.07 -22.12 3.09
CA LEU A 59 -4.12 -21.98 4.20
C LEU A 59 -2.97 -21.04 3.84
N VAL A 60 -2.31 -21.28 2.71
CA VAL A 60 -1.18 -20.46 2.23
C VAL A 60 -1.62 -19.02 2.00
N ARG A 61 -2.80 -18.81 1.40
CA ARG A 61 -3.37 -17.48 1.20
C ARG A 61 -3.67 -16.76 2.51
N THR A 62 -4.20 -17.47 3.50
CA THR A 62 -4.49 -16.88 4.82
C THR A 62 -3.22 -16.40 5.50
N ILE A 63 -2.14 -17.20 5.49
CA ILE A 63 -0.83 -16.81 6.03
C ILE A 63 -0.29 -15.61 5.25
N GLY A 64 -0.35 -15.65 3.91
CA GLY A 64 0.10 -14.56 3.05
C GLY A 64 -0.64 -13.25 3.31
N ASN A 65 -1.96 -13.27 3.38
CA ASN A 65 -2.79 -12.11 3.66
C ASN A 65 -2.52 -11.53 5.05
N THR A 66 -2.33 -12.38 6.06
CA THR A 66 -1.98 -11.93 7.43
C THR A 66 -0.66 -11.17 7.42
N SER A 67 0.39 -11.74 6.80
CA SER A 67 1.68 -11.06 6.66
C SER A 67 1.54 -9.75 5.87
N PHE A 68 0.83 -9.76 4.74
CA PHE A 68 0.61 -8.59 3.90
C PHE A 68 -0.14 -7.47 4.64
N ASN A 69 -1.15 -7.79 5.43
CA ASN A 69 -1.88 -6.80 6.23
C ASN A 69 -1.02 -6.21 7.36
N LEU A 70 -0.10 -7.00 7.94
CA LEU A 70 0.81 -6.49 8.96
C LEU A 70 1.76 -5.40 8.44
N MET A 71 1.96 -5.28 7.11
CA MET A 71 2.82 -4.23 6.54
C MET A 71 2.42 -2.82 7.00
N TYR A 72 1.12 -2.53 7.09
CA TYR A 72 0.62 -1.22 7.52
C TYR A 72 0.89 -0.94 9.00
N VAL A 73 0.72 -1.98 9.82
CA VAL A 73 1.00 -1.92 11.27
C VAL A 73 2.48 -1.67 11.50
N VAL A 74 3.33 -2.40 10.78
CA VAL A 74 4.79 -2.25 10.85
C VAL A 74 5.22 -0.89 10.33
N LEU A 75 4.72 -0.45 9.18
CA LEU A 75 5.00 0.88 8.63
C LEU A 75 4.72 1.96 9.68
N ALA A 76 3.50 2.02 10.20
CA ALA A 76 3.09 3.04 11.15
C ALA A 76 3.89 2.96 12.47
N GLY A 77 4.13 1.74 12.98
CA GLY A 77 4.90 1.53 14.21
C GLY A 77 6.34 2.01 14.09
N PHE A 78 7.04 1.68 13.00
CA PHE A 78 8.44 2.06 12.82
C PHE A 78 8.63 3.52 12.43
N ILE A 79 7.66 4.14 11.73
CA ILE A 79 7.63 5.61 11.58
C ILE A 79 7.49 6.25 12.96
N ALA A 80 6.52 5.80 13.76
CA ALA A 80 6.29 6.33 15.11
C ALA A 80 7.52 6.20 16.01
N MET A 81 8.18 5.04 15.97
CA MET A 81 9.40 4.78 16.73
C MET A 81 10.56 5.69 16.26
N SER A 82 10.72 5.92 14.97
CA SER A 82 11.74 6.82 14.43
C SER A 82 11.52 8.28 14.88
N VAL A 83 10.26 8.71 14.95
CA VAL A 83 9.90 10.08 15.37
C VAL A 83 9.90 10.23 16.87
N GLY A 84 9.28 9.32 17.64
CA GLY A 84 8.96 9.47 19.06
C GLY A 84 9.64 8.45 19.99
N ASP A 85 10.59 7.66 19.47
CA ASP A 85 11.25 6.52 20.13
C ASP A 85 10.28 5.38 20.51
N LEU A 86 10.77 4.39 21.23
CA LEU A 86 10.05 3.16 21.61
C LEU A 86 8.63 3.39 22.19
N PRO A 87 8.37 4.38 23.07
CA PRO A 87 7.02 4.61 23.60
C PRO A 87 5.97 4.94 22.54
N ALA A 88 6.37 5.43 21.34
CA ALA A 88 5.45 5.75 20.26
C ALA A 88 5.06 4.53 19.42
N LEU A 89 5.83 3.44 19.50
CA LEU A 89 5.64 2.23 18.72
C LEU A 89 4.22 1.67 18.87
N VAL A 90 3.74 1.55 20.10
CA VAL A 90 2.43 0.96 20.41
C VAL A 90 1.30 1.75 19.74
N ALA A 91 1.30 3.07 19.92
CA ALA A 91 0.28 3.93 19.32
C ALA A 91 0.37 3.97 17.79
N GLY A 92 1.59 3.92 17.22
CA GLY A 92 1.79 3.81 15.78
C GLY A 92 1.24 2.50 15.23
N MET A 93 1.57 1.37 15.83
CA MET A 93 1.05 0.06 15.41
C MET A 93 -0.46 -0.04 15.51
N ALA A 94 -1.05 0.42 16.62
CA ALA A 94 -2.49 0.43 16.80
C ALA A 94 -3.19 1.36 15.77
N GLY A 95 -2.61 2.54 15.52
CA GLY A 95 -3.10 3.46 14.48
C GLY A 95 -3.02 2.85 13.08
N GLY A 96 -1.94 2.14 12.76
CA GLY A 96 -1.81 1.37 11.51
C GLY A 96 -2.86 0.28 11.37
N MET A 97 -3.18 -0.43 12.46
CA MET A 97 -4.26 -1.41 12.46
C MET A 97 -5.64 -0.78 12.25
N LEU A 98 -5.93 0.35 12.92
CA LEU A 98 -7.17 1.12 12.72
C LEU A 98 -7.30 1.64 11.28
N ALA A 99 -6.19 1.94 10.61
CA ALA A 99 -6.19 2.36 9.21
C ALA A 99 -6.66 1.24 8.26
N ILE A 100 -6.36 -0.03 8.58
CA ILE A 100 -6.75 -1.19 7.77
C ILE A 100 -8.19 -1.62 8.09
N GLN A 101 -8.48 -1.81 9.38
CA GLN A 101 -9.80 -2.28 9.82
C GLN A 101 -10.91 -1.30 9.43
N GLY A 102 -10.54 -0.03 9.28
CA GLY A 102 -11.53 1.02 9.18
C GLY A 102 -12.23 1.24 10.51
N THR A 103 -13.10 2.22 10.55
CA THR A 103 -13.92 2.51 11.73
C THR A 103 -15.22 3.14 11.32
N SER A 104 -16.29 2.77 11.98
CA SER A 104 -17.57 3.46 11.89
C SER A 104 -18.09 3.75 13.29
N LEU A 105 -18.59 4.94 13.49
CA LEU A 105 -19.25 5.34 14.74
C LEU A 105 -20.73 4.94 14.76
N ALA A 106 -21.29 4.64 13.59
CA ALA A 106 -22.66 4.16 13.49
C ALA A 106 -22.65 2.62 13.39
N PRO A 107 -23.44 1.92 14.22
CA PRO A 107 -23.46 0.45 14.24
C PRO A 107 -23.80 -0.23 12.90
N GLN A 108 -24.43 0.51 12.00
CA GLN A 108 -24.89 0.02 10.68
C GLN A 108 -24.11 0.64 9.50
N ALA A 109 -23.13 1.53 9.75
CA ALA A 109 -22.35 2.14 8.68
C ALA A 109 -21.20 1.22 8.25
N GLU A 110 -20.91 1.21 6.95
CA GLU A 110 -19.77 0.47 6.41
C GLU A 110 -18.45 0.96 7.03
N TRP A 111 -17.58 0.01 7.34
CA TRP A 111 -16.26 0.29 7.88
C TRP A 111 -15.36 0.82 6.77
N VAL A 112 -14.92 2.05 6.94
CA VAL A 112 -14.15 2.76 5.92
C VAL A 112 -12.67 2.74 6.28
N SER A 113 -11.88 2.06 5.44
CA SER A 113 -10.44 1.91 5.60
C SER A 113 -9.70 3.08 4.95
N SER A 114 -8.74 3.67 5.66
CA SER A 114 -7.82 4.68 5.12
C SER A 114 -6.53 4.10 4.53
N GLY A 115 -6.28 2.81 4.73
CA GLY A 115 -5.18 2.05 4.13
C GLY A 115 -3.78 2.62 4.39
N PHE A 116 -2.92 2.60 3.36
CA PHE A 116 -1.51 3.00 3.44
C PHE A 116 -1.32 4.45 3.93
N TRP A 117 -2.06 5.40 3.37
CA TRP A 117 -1.99 6.80 3.77
C TRP A 117 -2.40 7.01 5.23
N GLY A 118 -3.46 6.31 5.65
CA GLY A 118 -3.89 6.33 7.06
C GLY A 118 -2.82 5.79 7.99
N ALA A 119 -2.19 4.67 7.64
CA ALA A 119 -1.10 4.08 8.42
C ALA A 119 0.12 5.02 8.51
N MET A 120 0.48 5.68 7.41
CA MET A 120 1.56 6.66 7.39
C MET A 120 1.26 7.85 8.30
N ILE A 121 0.05 8.42 8.21
CA ILE A 121 -0.40 9.53 9.06
C ILE A 121 -0.40 9.09 10.53
N ALA A 122 -0.91 7.90 10.84
CA ALA A 122 -0.91 7.34 12.19
C ALA A 122 0.51 7.24 12.79
N GLY A 123 1.48 6.79 11.98
CA GLY A 123 2.87 6.69 12.41
C GLY A 123 3.48 8.04 12.79
N PHE A 124 3.37 9.03 11.91
CA PHE A 124 3.87 10.39 12.21
C PHE A 124 3.15 11.02 13.40
N ALA A 125 1.82 10.89 13.45
CA ALA A 125 1.03 11.44 14.54
C ALA A 125 1.40 10.81 15.89
N ALA A 126 1.56 9.49 15.97
CA ALA A 126 1.97 8.80 17.18
C ALA A 126 3.33 9.30 17.69
N GLY A 127 4.30 9.44 16.80
CA GLY A 127 5.61 9.99 17.15
C GLY A 127 5.54 11.42 17.65
N LEU A 128 4.76 12.28 16.99
CA LEU A 128 4.57 13.67 17.40
C LEU A 128 3.84 13.77 18.74
N VAL A 129 2.78 13.00 18.95
CA VAL A 129 2.01 12.96 20.21
C VAL A 129 2.91 12.58 21.38
N VAL A 130 3.78 11.56 21.22
CA VAL A 130 4.72 11.19 22.28
C VAL A 130 5.74 12.30 22.56
N LYS A 131 6.24 13.00 21.56
CA LYS A 131 7.10 14.17 21.77
C LYS A 131 6.40 15.28 22.56
N LEU A 132 5.14 15.54 22.25
CA LEU A 132 4.32 16.52 22.98
C LEU A 132 4.09 16.06 24.42
N LEU A 133 3.74 14.79 24.65
CA LEU A 133 3.56 14.22 25.98
C LEU A 133 4.85 14.29 26.81
N ARG A 134 6.00 14.03 26.22
CA ARG A 134 7.30 14.19 26.91
C ARG A 134 7.53 15.62 27.37
N THR A 135 7.12 16.57 26.56
CA THR A 135 7.23 18.01 26.91
C THR A 135 6.25 18.39 28.02
N ALA A 136 5.01 17.93 27.94
CA ALA A 136 3.97 18.18 28.94
C ALA A 136 4.33 17.57 30.32
N PHE A 137 4.89 16.36 30.31
CA PHE A 137 5.23 15.64 31.54
C PHE A 137 6.68 15.83 32.03
N LYS A 138 7.39 16.85 31.51
CA LYS A 138 8.76 17.17 31.99
C LYS A 138 8.82 17.46 33.48
N ARG A 139 7.78 18.07 34.07
CA ARG A 139 7.73 18.50 35.47
C ARG A 139 7.40 17.39 36.45
N LEU A 140 7.08 16.19 36.03
CA LEU A 140 6.81 15.07 36.91
C LEU A 140 8.11 14.56 37.58
N PRO A 141 8.06 14.17 38.88
CA PRO A 141 9.21 13.70 39.64
C PRO A 141 9.92 12.51 38.97
N SER A 142 11.23 12.43 39.20
CA SER A 142 12.08 11.34 38.68
C SER A 142 11.67 9.94 39.17
N ALA A 143 11.07 9.85 40.37
CA ALA A 143 10.54 8.60 40.89
C ALA A 143 9.44 7.96 40.00
N LEU A 144 8.77 8.77 39.22
CA LEU A 144 7.69 8.29 38.31
C LEU A 144 8.15 8.05 36.85
N VAL A 145 9.46 8.11 36.57
CA VAL A 145 9.99 7.94 35.22
C VAL A 145 9.56 6.61 34.61
N HIS A 146 9.60 5.54 35.35
CA HIS A 146 9.20 4.20 34.89
C HIS A 146 7.71 4.14 34.53
N ILE A 147 6.85 4.73 35.34
CA ILE A 147 5.41 4.81 35.14
C ILE A 147 5.10 5.68 33.88
N LYS A 148 5.85 6.75 33.66
CA LYS A 148 5.69 7.59 32.45
C LYS A 148 5.92 6.78 31.18
N THR A 149 7.03 6.04 31.11
CA THR A 149 7.45 5.36 29.89
C THR A 149 6.64 4.12 29.59
N VAL A 150 6.26 3.35 30.61
CA VAL A 150 5.58 2.06 30.44
C VAL A 150 4.06 2.21 30.40
N LEU A 151 3.48 3.18 31.09
CA LEU A 151 2.04 3.33 31.20
C LEU A 151 1.54 4.63 30.56
N LEU A 152 2.06 5.78 31.02
CA LEU A 152 1.45 7.07 30.69
C LEU A 152 1.60 7.44 29.21
N TYR A 153 2.80 7.29 28.63
CA TYR A 153 3.01 7.61 27.22
C TYR A 153 2.26 6.64 26.29
N PRO A 154 2.32 5.30 26.44
CA PRO A 154 1.55 4.40 25.60
C PRO A 154 0.04 4.62 25.68
N VAL A 155 -0.53 4.72 26.89
CA VAL A 155 -1.98 4.88 27.06
C VAL A 155 -2.47 6.21 26.48
N ALA A 156 -1.81 7.32 26.82
CA ALA A 156 -2.21 8.64 26.34
C ALA A 156 -2.01 8.77 24.83
N SER A 157 -0.90 8.27 24.27
CA SER A 157 -0.67 8.33 22.84
C SER A 157 -1.62 7.41 22.06
N LEU A 158 -1.92 6.22 22.59
CA LEU A 158 -2.90 5.30 22.00
C LEU A 158 -4.30 5.93 21.95
N ALA A 159 -4.74 6.56 23.03
CA ALA A 159 -6.03 7.25 23.06
C ALA A 159 -6.07 8.38 22.02
N VAL A 160 -5.09 9.29 22.04
CA VAL A 160 -5.07 10.45 21.11
C VAL A 160 -5.00 10.00 19.67
N VAL A 161 -4.10 9.06 19.33
CA VAL A 161 -3.97 8.53 17.95
C VAL A 161 -5.21 7.75 17.54
N GLY A 162 -5.77 6.93 18.43
CA GLY A 162 -7.00 6.20 18.18
C GLY A 162 -8.17 7.13 17.86
N PHE A 163 -8.42 8.15 18.68
CA PHE A 163 -9.46 9.15 18.40
C PHE A 163 -9.19 9.90 17.09
N MET A 164 -7.95 10.30 16.83
CA MET A 164 -7.58 10.97 15.59
C MET A 164 -7.86 10.08 14.38
N MET A 165 -7.49 8.80 14.41
CA MET A 165 -7.74 7.87 13.30
C MET A 165 -9.23 7.69 13.04
N VAL A 166 -10.02 7.49 14.10
CA VAL A 166 -11.47 7.27 13.99
C VAL A 166 -12.20 8.49 13.46
N PHE A 167 -11.93 9.68 14.03
CA PHE A 167 -12.73 10.87 13.75
C PHE A 167 -12.19 11.74 12.61
N LEU A 168 -10.86 11.79 12.44
CA LEU A 168 -10.24 12.76 11.53
C LEU A 168 -9.63 12.11 10.28
N VAL A 169 -9.12 10.87 10.35
CA VAL A 169 -8.35 10.28 9.27
C VAL A 169 -9.17 9.29 8.44
N ASN A 170 -9.79 8.28 9.09
CA ASN A 170 -10.46 7.22 8.36
C ASN A 170 -11.65 7.70 7.54
N ALA A 171 -12.49 8.56 8.10
CA ALA A 171 -13.70 9.02 7.42
C ALA A 171 -13.42 9.84 6.13
N PRO A 172 -12.54 10.87 6.11
CA PRO A 172 -12.27 11.61 4.88
C PRO A 172 -11.52 10.80 3.84
N LEU A 173 -10.49 10.00 4.24
CA LEU A 173 -9.74 9.17 3.30
C LEU A 173 -10.61 8.05 2.71
N GLY A 174 -11.47 7.48 3.49
CA GLY A 174 -12.37 6.48 3.01
C GLY A 174 -13.46 7.01 2.07
N ARG A 175 -14.02 8.19 2.36
CA ARG A 175 -14.94 8.87 1.42
C ARG A 175 -14.25 9.17 0.09
N PHE A 176 -13.00 9.61 0.13
CA PHE A 176 -12.19 9.83 -1.07
C PHE A 176 -12.02 8.52 -1.87
N ASN A 177 -11.72 7.42 -1.20
CA ASN A 177 -11.61 6.10 -1.84
C ASN A 177 -12.94 5.65 -2.50
N THR A 178 -14.06 5.81 -1.79
CA THR A 178 -15.40 5.53 -2.32
C THR A 178 -15.74 6.42 -3.52
N TRP A 179 -15.38 7.71 -3.46
CA TRP A 179 -15.59 8.64 -4.57
C TRP A 179 -14.81 8.21 -5.84
N ILE A 180 -13.53 7.80 -5.70
CA ILE A 180 -12.76 7.30 -6.84
C ILE A 180 -13.43 6.05 -7.43
N TYR A 181 -13.86 5.11 -6.58
CA TYR A 181 -14.56 3.91 -7.04
C TYR A 181 -15.83 4.25 -7.83
N GLN A 182 -16.67 5.17 -7.33
CA GLN A 182 -17.87 5.62 -8.01
C GLN A 182 -17.55 6.31 -9.35
N LEU A 183 -16.47 7.10 -9.40
CA LEU A 183 -15.99 7.72 -10.63
C LEU A 183 -15.62 6.66 -11.67
N LEU A 184 -14.86 5.63 -11.28
CA LEU A 184 -14.51 4.51 -12.15
C LEU A 184 -15.73 3.74 -12.63
N ALA A 185 -16.66 3.46 -11.71
CA ALA A 185 -17.91 2.78 -12.06
C ALA A 185 -18.74 3.58 -13.09
N SER A 186 -18.74 4.90 -13.01
CA SER A 186 -19.44 5.76 -13.97
C SER A 186 -18.83 5.76 -15.38
N MET A 187 -17.57 5.36 -15.51
CA MET A 187 -16.85 5.32 -16.80
C MET A 187 -17.07 4.02 -17.59
N GLN A 188 -17.76 3.02 -17.05
CA GLN A 188 -17.95 1.71 -17.70
C GLN A 188 -18.66 1.76 -19.06
N GLY A 189 -19.43 2.80 -19.35
CA GLY A 189 -20.07 3.02 -20.65
C GLY A 189 -19.19 3.61 -21.76
N GLY A 190 -17.93 3.99 -21.45
CA GLY A 190 -17.00 4.62 -22.36
C GLY A 190 -16.12 3.65 -23.17
N SER A 191 -15.09 4.19 -23.82
CA SER A 191 -14.09 3.36 -24.51
C SER A 191 -13.33 2.46 -23.52
N ARG A 192 -13.40 1.15 -23.72
CA ARG A 192 -12.74 0.15 -22.86
C ARG A 192 -11.23 0.35 -22.80
N VAL A 193 -10.60 0.71 -23.92
CA VAL A 193 -9.15 0.97 -23.99
C VAL A 193 -8.76 2.19 -23.14
N VAL A 194 -9.57 3.26 -23.20
CA VAL A 194 -9.35 4.45 -22.35
C VAL A 194 -9.52 4.11 -20.88
N MET A 195 -10.53 3.31 -20.54
CA MET A 195 -10.74 2.84 -19.17
C MET A 195 -9.55 2.01 -18.67
N ALA A 196 -9.04 1.09 -19.49
CA ALA A 196 -7.85 0.32 -19.17
C ALA A 196 -6.63 1.22 -18.95
N ALA A 197 -6.42 2.22 -19.80
CA ALA A 197 -5.35 3.20 -19.65
C ALA A 197 -5.46 3.97 -18.32
N VAL A 198 -6.67 4.40 -17.97
CA VAL A 198 -6.94 5.08 -16.69
C VAL A 198 -6.67 4.16 -15.51
N LEU A 199 -7.17 2.92 -15.54
CA LEU A 199 -6.93 1.94 -14.48
C LEU A 199 -5.43 1.67 -14.29
N GLY A 200 -4.69 1.49 -15.40
CA GLY A 200 -3.23 1.32 -15.35
C GLY A 200 -2.52 2.53 -14.74
N ALA A 201 -2.91 3.75 -15.14
CA ALA A 201 -2.35 4.97 -14.55
C ALA A 201 -2.62 5.05 -13.03
N LEU A 202 -3.85 4.74 -12.60
CA LEU A 202 -4.23 4.76 -11.18
C LEU A 202 -3.46 3.73 -10.34
N MET A 203 -3.06 2.61 -10.93
CA MET A 203 -2.21 1.62 -10.26
C MET A 203 -0.82 2.18 -9.92
N ALA A 204 -0.37 3.22 -10.62
CA ALA A 204 0.95 3.82 -10.49
C ALA A 204 0.95 5.22 -9.85
N VAL A 205 -0.18 5.71 -9.33
CA VAL A 205 -0.27 7.04 -8.69
C VAL A 205 0.33 7.03 -7.29
N ASP A 206 -0.07 6.05 -6.47
CA ASP A 206 0.22 6.02 -5.03
C ASP A 206 0.79 4.68 -4.52
N PHE A 207 1.14 3.76 -5.44
CA PHE A 207 1.89 2.52 -5.19
C PHE A 207 1.43 1.75 -3.95
N GLY A 208 0.15 1.36 -3.92
CA GLY A 208 -0.48 0.64 -2.81
C GLY A 208 -1.34 1.50 -1.90
N GLY A 209 -1.51 2.79 -2.21
CA GLY A 209 -2.40 3.71 -1.52
C GLY A 209 -3.89 3.54 -1.88
N PRO A 210 -4.75 4.49 -1.45
CA PRO A 210 -6.19 4.41 -1.69
C PRO A 210 -6.59 4.36 -3.16
N ILE A 211 -5.87 5.09 -4.03
CA ILE A 211 -6.16 5.18 -5.47
C ILE A 211 -5.87 3.84 -6.15
N ASN A 212 -4.69 3.28 -5.90
CA ASN A 212 -4.31 1.96 -6.37
C ASN A 212 -5.32 0.88 -5.91
N LYS A 213 -5.71 0.90 -4.63
CA LYS A 213 -6.70 -0.05 -4.09
C LYS A 213 -8.08 0.12 -4.69
N ALA A 214 -8.52 1.35 -4.99
CA ALA A 214 -9.80 1.60 -5.65
C ALA A 214 -9.82 1.03 -7.07
N ALA A 215 -8.73 1.20 -7.83
CA ALA A 215 -8.58 0.60 -9.15
C ALA A 215 -8.59 -0.94 -9.09
N TYR A 216 -7.87 -1.52 -8.13
CA TYR A 216 -7.87 -2.96 -7.91
C TYR A 216 -9.25 -3.49 -7.52
N LEU A 217 -9.94 -2.84 -6.59
CA LEU A 217 -11.30 -3.22 -6.16
C LEU A 217 -12.27 -3.15 -7.34
N PHE A 218 -12.19 -2.08 -8.15
CA PHE A 218 -12.98 -1.97 -9.37
C PHE A 218 -12.73 -3.15 -10.32
N GLY A 219 -11.46 -3.50 -10.59
CA GLY A 219 -11.09 -4.66 -11.41
C GLY A 219 -11.65 -5.98 -10.86
N THR A 220 -11.61 -6.15 -9.53
CA THR A 220 -12.15 -7.35 -8.85
C THR A 220 -13.67 -7.45 -9.00
N VAL A 221 -14.41 -6.36 -8.85
CA VAL A 221 -15.87 -6.33 -9.03
C VAL A 221 -16.25 -6.54 -10.49
N ALA A 222 -15.51 -5.93 -11.43
CA ALA A 222 -15.69 -6.15 -12.86
C ALA A 222 -15.46 -7.62 -13.24
N LEU A 223 -14.42 -8.26 -12.67
CA LEU A 223 -14.15 -9.69 -12.85
C LEU A 223 -15.30 -10.57 -12.37
N ALA A 224 -15.86 -10.30 -11.19
CA ALA A 224 -17.05 -10.99 -10.69
C ALA A 224 -18.28 -10.79 -11.57
N GLY A 225 -18.37 -9.66 -12.29
CA GLY A 225 -19.38 -9.35 -13.29
C GLY A 225 -19.11 -9.93 -14.69
N GLY A 226 -18.06 -10.75 -14.87
CA GLY A 226 -17.71 -11.35 -16.16
C GLY A 226 -16.95 -10.42 -17.11
N GLN A 227 -16.41 -9.31 -16.61
CA GLN A 227 -15.59 -8.33 -17.37
C GLN A 227 -14.11 -8.52 -16.99
N GLU A 228 -13.52 -9.63 -17.42
CA GLU A 228 -12.17 -10.07 -17.04
C GLU A 228 -11.08 -9.11 -17.55
N GLU A 229 -11.34 -8.43 -18.65
CA GLU A 229 -10.43 -7.51 -19.33
C GLU A 229 -9.98 -6.35 -18.42
N PHE A 230 -10.83 -5.83 -17.56
CA PHE A 230 -10.46 -4.75 -16.64
C PHE A 230 -9.49 -5.19 -15.57
N MET A 231 -9.68 -6.41 -15.03
CA MET A 231 -8.74 -6.97 -14.08
C MET A 231 -7.39 -7.27 -14.73
N ALA A 232 -7.37 -7.78 -15.97
CA ALA A 232 -6.14 -7.97 -16.73
C ALA A 232 -5.39 -6.65 -16.96
N ALA A 233 -6.10 -5.57 -17.29
CA ALA A 233 -5.53 -4.21 -17.41
C ALA A 233 -4.94 -3.70 -16.08
N VAL A 234 -5.64 -3.90 -14.97
CA VAL A 234 -5.18 -3.55 -13.61
C VAL A 234 -3.90 -4.32 -13.26
N MET A 235 -3.86 -5.61 -13.52
CA MET A 235 -2.68 -6.44 -13.27
C MET A 235 -1.49 -6.03 -14.12
N ALA A 236 -1.68 -5.86 -15.43
CA ALA A 236 -0.63 -5.38 -16.32
C ALA A 236 -0.08 -4.02 -15.88
N GLY A 237 -0.97 -3.06 -15.58
CA GLY A 237 -0.59 -1.73 -15.10
C GLY A 237 0.17 -1.74 -13.78
N GLY A 238 -0.25 -2.57 -12.82
CA GLY A 238 0.38 -2.67 -11.51
C GLY A 238 1.75 -3.34 -11.51
N MET A 239 2.02 -4.24 -12.46
CA MET A 239 3.33 -4.91 -12.58
C MET A 239 4.41 -3.99 -13.18
N VAL A 240 4.04 -3.03 -14.00
CA VAL A 240 4.98 -2.17 -14.74
C VAL A 240 5.87 -1.30 -13.84
N PRO A 241 5.37 -0.59 -12.82
CA PRO A 241 6.22 0.27 -12.01
C PRO A 241 7.41 -0.45 -11.35
N PRO A 242 7.22 -1.55 -10.60
CA PRO A 242 8.35 -2.25 -9.99
C PRO A 242 9.28 -2.87 -11.03
N LEU A 243 8.77 -3.47 -12.11
CA LEU A 243 9.59 -4.02 -13.18
C LEU A 243 10.39 -2.91 -13.90
N GLY A 244 9.77 -1.75 -14.13
CA GLY A 244 10.42 -0.59 -14.74
C GLY A 244 11.58 -0.05 -13.88
N VAL A 245 11.40 0.05 -12.57
CA VAL A 245 12.46 0.46 -11.64
C VAL A 245 13.58 -0.59 -11.59
N ALA A 246 13.24 -1.87 -11.56
CA ALA A 246 14.23 -2.95 -11.60
C ALA A 246 15.07 -2.91 -12.89
N LEU A 247 14.40 -2.73 -14.02
CA LEU A 247 15.06 -2.61 -15.33
C LEU A 247 15.95 -1.36 -15.40
N ALA A 248 15.46 -0.21 -14.90
CA ALA A 248 16.25 1.02 -14.82
C ALA A 248 17.53 0.83 -13.97
N GLY A 249 17.41 0.17 -12.80
CA GLY A 249 18.56 -0.15 -11.94
C GLY A 249 19.56 -1.11 -12.57
N THR A 250 19.12 -1.93 -13.53
CA THR A 250 19.97 -2.83 -14.32
C THR A 250 20.67 -2.11 -15.47
N LEU A 251 19.92 -1.31 -16.23
CA LEU A 251 20.41 -0.65 -17.44
C LEU A 251 21.24 0.61 -17.14
N PHE A 252 20.94 1.30 -16.05
CA PHE A 252 21.57 2.58 -15.68
C PHE A 252 22.11 2.55 -14.23
N PRO A 253 23.02 1.60 -13.90
CA PRO A 253 23.49 1.40 -12.54
C PRO A 253 24.17 2.64 -11.93
N GLU A 254 24.75 3.51 -12.76
CA GLU A 254 25.41 4.75 -12.36
C GLU A 254 24.44 5.82 -11.82
N ARG A 255 23.14 5.69 -12.09
CA ARG A 255 22.08 6.59 -11.59
C ARG A 255 21.59 6.20 -10.19
N PHE A 256 21.99 5.03 -9.70
CA PHE A 256 21.55 4.46 -8.43
C PHE A 256 22.73 4.33 -7.47
N THR A 257 22.51 4.63 -6.21
CA THR A 257 23.46 4.26 -5.15
C THR A 257 23.49 2.74 -5.00
N THR A 258 24.56 2.18 -4.42
CA THR A 258 24.70 0.74 -4.20
C THR A 258 23.49 0.16 -3.45
N LYS A 259 23.00 0.86 -2.42
CA LYS A 259 21.82 0.45 -1.64
C LYS A 259 20.54 0.47 -2.49
N GLU A 260 20.33 1.50 -3.28
CA GLU A 260 19.16 1.62 -4.17
C GLU A 260 19.19 0.55 -5.25
N ARG A 261 20.36 0.23 -5.80
CA ARG A 261 20.51 -0.81 -6.79
C ARG A 261 20.09 -2.18 -6.23
N HIS A 262 20.50 -2.54 -5.02
CA HIS A 262 20.04 -3.77 -4.38
C HIS A 262 18.51 -3.77 -4.19
N THR A 263 17.94 -2.66 -3.74
CA THR A 263 16.48 -2.52 -3.62
C THR A 263 15.79 -2.58 -5.00
N ALA A 264 16.37 -1.99 -6.05
CA ALA A 264 15.84 -2.09 -7.40
C ALA A 264 15.78 -3.54 -7.91
N MET A 265 16.80 -4.35 -7.63
CA MET A 265 16.82 -5.76 -8.05
C MET A 265 15.68 -6.58 -7.43
N THR A 266 15.30 -6.31 -6.18
CA THR A 266 14.17 -7.01 -5.54
C THR A 266 12.84 -6.72 -6.22
N ASN A 267 12.73 -5.59 -6.94
CA ASN A 267 11.52 -5.22 -7.67
C ASN A 267 11.22 -6.11 -8.88
N TYR A 268 12.17 -6.89 -9.40
CA TYR A 268 11.84 -7.93 -10.38
C TYR A 268 10.86 -8.94 -9.80
N LEU A 269 11.16 -9.44 -8.59
CA LEU A 269 10.27 -10.38 -7.90
C LEU A 269 8.97 -9.71 -7.46
N MET A 270 9.06 -8.51 -6.89
CA MET A 270 7.88 -7.75 -6.47
C MET A 270 6.94 -7.47 -7.66
N GLY A 271 7.46 -7.04 -8.80
CA GLY A 271 6.67 -6.82 -10.00
C GLY A 271 6.02 -8.08 -10.53
N ALA A 272 6.74 -9.20 -10.56
CA ALA A 272 6.19 -10.49 -10.94
C ALA A 272 5.06 -10.97 -9.98
N CYS A 273 5.11 -10.56 -8.70
CA CYS A 273 4.09 -10.84 -7.69
C CYS A 273 3.00 -9.75 -7.58
N PHE A 274 2.95 -8.80 -8.52
CA PHE A 274 1.98 -7.71 -8.49
C PHE A 274 2.09 -6.79 -7.25
N ILE A 275 3.30 -6.57 -6.73
CA ILE A 275 3.57 -5.75 -5.54
C ILE A 275 4.14 -4.41 -5.98
N THR A 276 3.36 -3.35 -5.88
CA THR A 276 3.72 -1.99 -6.34
C THR A 276 4.54 -1.20 -5.32
N GLU A 277 4.44 -1.54 -4.04
CA GLU A 277 5.05 -0.83 -2.91
C GLU A 277 6.60 -0.82 -2.95
N GLY A 278 7.21 -1.73 -3.68
CA GLY A 278 8.66 -1.76 -3.88
C GLY A 278 9.23 -0.52 -4.57
N VAL A 279 8.38 0.27 -5.25
CA VAL A 279 8.74 1.52 -5.90
C VAL A 279 8.81 2.70 -4.93
N VAL A 280 8.15 2.61 -3.77
CA VAL A 280 8.03 3.70 -2.79
C VAL A 280 9.35 4.37 -2.43
N PRO A 281 10.47 3.65 -2.17
CA PRO A 281 11.76 4.28 -1.88
C PRO A 281 12.25 5.24 -2.98
N PHE A 282 11.99 4.90 -4.24
CA PHE A 282 12.39 5.69 -5.41
C PHE A 282 11.47 6.89 -5.62
N VAL A 283 10.17 6.72 -5.41
CA VAL A 283 9.18 7.80 -5.42
C VAL A 283 9.51 8.86 -4.38
N LEU A 284 9.86 8.45 -3.17
CA LEU A 284 10.19 9.38 -2.09
C LEU A 284 11.46 10.21 -2.39
N ARG A 285 12.37 9.67 -3.21
CA ARG A 285 13.58 10.40 -3.64
C ARG A 285 13.26 11.41 -4.74
N ASP A 286 12.48 11.02 -5.74
CA ASP A 286 12.15 11.83 -6.91
C ASP A 286 10.71 11.59 -7.40
N PRO A 287 9.71 12.14 -6.68
CA PRO A 287 8.31 11.91 -7.02
C PRO A 287 7.92 12.49 -8.37
N LEU A 288 8.52 13.63 -8.75
CA LEU A 288 8.13 14.36 -9.96
C LEU A 288 8.52 13.64 -11.26
N HIS A 289 9.54 12.79 -11.23
CA HIS A 289 9.92 12.00 -12.40
C HIS A 289 9.42 10.56 -12.32
N VAL A 290 9.48 9.93 -11.14
CA VAL A 290 9.12 8.53 -10.98
C VAL A 290 7.62 8.31 -11.15
N ILE A 291 6.76 9.12 -10.51
CA ILE A 291 5.30 8.94 -10.60
C ILE A 291 4.80 9.09 -12.04
N PRO A 292 5.08 10.20 -12.77
CA PRO A 292 4.58 10.34 -14.14
C PRO A 292 5.12 9.27 -15.11
N SER A 293 6.39 8.88 -14.95
CA SER A 293 6.99 7.83 -15.79
C SER A 293 6.32 6.47 -15.56
N CYS A 294 6.08 6.11 -14.29
CA CYS A 294 5.36 4.89 -13.93
C CYS A 294 3.90 4.92 -14.41
N MET A 295 3.21 6.06 -14.24
CA MET A 295 1.84 6.23 -14.73
C MET A 295 1.75 6.06 -16.24
N ALA A 296 2.66 6.68 -17.01
CA ALA A 296 2.69 6.56 -18.47
C ALA A 296 2.94 5.12 -18.91
N GLY A 297 3.93 4.45 -18.32
CA GLY A 297 4.24 3.05 -18.61
C GLY A 297 3.11 2.09 -18.24
N ALA A 298 2.53 2.26 -17.06
CA ALA A 298 1.40 1.45 -16.58
C ALA A 298 0.14 1.66 -17.40
N SER A 299 -0.18 2.91 -17.78
CA SER A 299 -1.29 3.26 -18.65
C SER A 299 -1.16 2.59 -20.01
N LEU A 300 0.02 2.69 -20.63
CA LEU A 300 0.30 2.08 -21.94
C LEU A 300 0.19 0.56 -21.88
N ALA A 301 0.78 -0.08 -20.87
CA ALA A 301 0.72 -1.53 -20.71
C ALA A 301 -0.69 -2.05 -20.49
N ALA A 302 -1.50 -1.35 -19.70
CA ALA A 302 -2.90 -1.69 -19.46
C ALA A 302 -3.74 -1.55 -20.73
N ALA A 303 -3.57 -0.47 -21.49
CA ALA A 303 -4.23 -0.25 -22.76
C ALA A 303 -3.87 -1.29 -23.83
N LEU A 304 -2.58 -1.64 -23.94
CA LEU A 304 -2.09 -2.68 -24.84
C LEU A 304 -2.59 -4.06 -24.44
N SER A 305 -2.61 -4.39 -23.14
CA SER A 305 -3.16 -5.66 -22.63
C SER A 305 -4.59 -5.85 -23.11
N LEU A 306 -5.44 -4.83 -22.93
CA LEU A 306 -6.83 -4.89 -23.39
C LEU A 306 -6.96 -4.95 -24.91
N SER A 307 -6.17 -4.16 -25.64
CA SER A 307 -6.16 -4.17 -27.11
C SER A 307 -5.78 -5.55 -27.67
N LEU A 308 -4.77 -6.21 -27.07
CA LEU A 308 -4.34 -7.55 -27.46
C LEU A 308 -5.39 -8.62 -27.17
N ILE A 309 -6.10 -8.52 -26.03
CA ILE A 309 -7.21 -9.43 -25.69
C ILE A 309 -8.29 -9.33 -26.77
N HIS A 310 -8.70 -8.13 -27.18
CA HIS A 310 -9.70 -7.95 -28.24
C HIS A 310 -9.27 -8.44 -29.62
N ILE A 311 -7.98 -8.40 -29.93
CA ILE A 311 -7.45 -8.93 -31.21
C ILE A 311 -7.48 -10.46 -31.21
N SER A 312 -7.31 -11.11 -30.06
CA SER A 312 -7.29 -12.58 -29.94
C SER A 312 -8.67 -13.22 -29.76
N GLU A 313 -9.69 -12.47 -29.34
CA GLU A 313 -11.06 -12.97 -29.11
C GLU A 313 -11.96 -13.16 -30.36
N PRO A 314 -11.74 -12.52 -31.54
CA PRO A 314 -12.64 -12.74 -32.68
C PRO A 314 -12.77 -14.20 -33.12
N THR A 315 -11.77 -15.02 -32.80
CA THR A 315 -11.76 -16.44 -33.17
C THR A 315 -12.63 -17.34 -32.25
N ARG A 316 -13.01 -16.87 -31.06
CA ARG A 316 -13.80 -17.67 -30.11
C ARG A 316 -15.32 -17.57 -30.30
N ARG A 317 -15.81 -16.50 -30.93
CA ARG A 317 -17.25 -16.29 -31.17
C ARG A 317 -17.81 -16.98 -32.40
N SER A 318 -16.99 -17.66 -33.22
CA SER A 318 -17.41 -18.33 -34.44
C SER A 318 -17.73 -19.83 -34.27
N TYR A 319 -17.73 -20.35 -33.06
CA TYR A 319 -17.98 -21.78 -32.78
C TYR A 319 -19.09 -22.03 -31.73
N ILE A 320 -20.18 -21.24 -31.77
CA ILE A 320 -21.44 -21.60 -31.10
C ILE A 320 -22.58 -21.48 -32.10
#